data_6d7557aef2d03f1940c9fc52438986b9
#
_entry.id   6d7557aef2d03f1940c9fc52438986b9
#
_cell.length_a   1.000
_cell.length_b   1.000
_cell.length_c   1.000
_cell.angle_alpha   90.00
_cell.angle_beta   90.00
_cell.angle_gamma   90.00
#
_symmetry.space_group_name_H-M   'P 1'
#
loop_
_entity.id
_entity.type
_entity.pdbx_description
1 polymer ?
#
loop_
_entity_poly.entity_id
_entity_poly.type
_entity_poly.pdbx_seq_one_letter_code
_entity_poly.pdbx_strand_id
1 'polypeptide(L)'
;MLGLLQGSTLETNRKDFDTFSLLFNGTDESVDLDPVANSLEGTAGSISLWAKLSTVSTTGNLFRAKVDSNNFFNILYHASANELRFAYKAGGTNKTAVTSDAIEGDGKWHHIVATWNASEDEIKLYLDGTLKATTTGLGTFSGTLSEAGVGQNLTDGGFYKGYISNVAVFNRTITATDVLYIQNRSATDDAKFYPMDISNMANLVGYYRFEAGSGTTAFDSSGNGKNGTLVNTPTWNNTTPTKN
;
A
#
# COMPACT_ATOMS: atom_id res chain seq x y z
N MET A 1 -54.46 -25.14 -5.82
CA MET A 1 -54.05 -23.83 -5.28
C MET A 1 -52.54 -23.85 -5.17
N LEU A 2 -51.85 -23.36 -6.21
CA LEU A 2 -50.37 -23.41 -6.27
C LEU A 2 -49.82 -22.15 -5.61
N GLY A 3 -49.17 -22.34 -4.46
CA GLY A 3 -48.48 -21.24 -3.79
C GLY A 3 -47.23 -20.86 -4.58
N LEU A 4 -47.16 -19.63 -5.09
CA LEU A 4 -45.97 -19.03 -5.63
C LEU A 4 -44.93 -18.89 -4.49
N LEU A 5 -43.85 -19.63 -4.58
CA LEU A 5 -42.64 -19.32 -3.85
C LEU A 5 -42.07 -18.02 -4.44
N GLN A 6 -42.21 -16.91 -3.70
CA GLN A 6 -41.44 -15.72 -3.96
C GLN A 6 -39.96 -16.07 -3.86
N GLY A 7 -39.30 -16.08 -5.01
CA GLY A 7 -37.85 -16.14 -5.04
C GLY A 7 -37.31 -14.92 -4.34
N SER A 8 -36.68 -15.10 -3.18
CA SER A 8 -35.79 -14.13 -2.63
C SER A 8 -34.65 -13.92 -3.64
N THR A 9 -34.71 -12.82 -4.36
CA THR A 9 -33.53 -12.33 -5.04
C THR A 9 -32.47 -12.14 -3.98
N LEU A 10 -31.50 -13.04 -3.94
CA LEU A 10 -30.22 -12.76 -3.32
C LEU A 10 -29.72 -11.50 -4.04
N GLU A 11 -29.96 -10.32 -3.47
CA GLU A 11 -29.14 -9.17 -3.77
C GLU A 11 -27.73 -9.59 -3.41
N THR A 12 -27.02 -10.08 -4.43
CA THR A 12 -25.58 -10.15 -4.35
C THR A 12 -25.16 -8.73 -4.07
N ASN A 13 -24.70 -8.45 -2.85
CA ASN A 13 -24.02 -7.24 -2.49
C ASN A 13 -22.90 -7.06 -3.51
N ARG A 14 -23.19 -6.34 -4.59
CA ARG A 14 -22.19 -5.81 -5.50
C ARG A 14 -21.37 -4.86 -4.64
N LYS A 15 -20.25 -5.36 -4.15
CA LYS A 15 -19.29 -4.49 -3.51
C LYS A 15 -18.82 -3.49 -4.55
N ASP A 16 -18.99 -2.25 -4.19
CA ASP A 16 -18.74 -1.10 -5.03
C ASP A 16 -17.35 -1.16 -5.64
N PHE A 17 -17.29 -0.88 -6.94
CA PHE A 17 -16.05 -0.68 -7.67
C PHE A 17 -15.22 0.41 -6.98
N ASP A 18 -13.90 0.33 -7.08
CA ASP A 18 -13.08 1.49 -6.78
C ASP A 18 -13.48 2.62 -7.73
N THR A 19 -13.89 3.72 -7.16
CA THR A 19 -14.32 4.92 -7.89
C THR A 19 -13.33 6.04 -7.74
N PHE A 20 -12.49 5.99 -6.69
CA PHE A 20 -11.53 7.02 -6.39
C PHE A 20 -10.15 6.46 -6.04
N SER A 21 -9.18 7.33 -6.15
CA SER A 21 -7.83 7.22 -5.63
C SER A 21 -7.39 8.57 -5.11
N LEU A 22 -6.22 8.67 -4.50
CA LEU A 22 -5.59 9.94 -4.16
C LEU A 22 -4.49 10.27 -5.15
N LEU A 23 -4.53 11.48 -5.70
CA LEU A 23 -3.45 12.08 -6.48
C LEU A 23 -2.63 13.01 -5.60
N PHE A 24 -1.33 12.79 -5.56
CA PHE A 24 -0.33 13.55 -4.80
C PHE A 24 0.48 14.44 -5.72
N ASN A 25 0.77 15.67 -5.27
CA ASN A 25 1.48 16.71 -6.05
C ASN A 25 3.01 16.57 -6.07
N GLY A 26 3.59 15.77 -5.17
CA GLY A 26 5.04 15.60 -5.03
C GLY A 26 5.75 16.74 -4.30
N THR A 27 5.04 17.59 -3.59
CA THR A 27 5.59 18.78 -2.94
C THR A 27 5.38 18.78 -1.43
N ASP A 28 4.14 18.54 -0.99
CA ASP A 28 3.76 18.67 0.42
C ASP A 28 2.53 17.85 0.83
N GLU A 29 1.91 17.14 -0.12
CA GLU A 29 0.71 16.33 0.13
C GLU A 29 1.06 14.94 0.65
N SER A 30 0.30 14.49 1.65
CA SER A 30 0.46 13.16 2.23
C SER A 30 -0.82 12.69 2.91
N VAL A 31 -0.83 11.42 3.35
CA VAL A 31 -1.81 10.88 4.29
C VAL A 31 -1.06 10.47 5.56
N ASP A 32 -1.44 11.07 6.68
CA ASP A 32 -1.00 10.66 8.01
C ASP A 32 -1.78 9.38 8.40
N LEU A 33 -1.03 8.32 8.69
CA LEU A 33 -1.53 7.03 9.14
C LEU A 33 -0.97 6.64 10.51
N ASP A 34 -0.54 7.58 11.35
CA ASP A 34 -0.04 7.33 12.70
C ASP A 34 -0.96 6.45 13.55
N PRO A 35 -2.31 6.50 13.40
CA PRO A 35 -3.20 5.58 14.12
C PRO A 35 -2.93 4.09 13.86
N VAL A 36 -2.32 3.71 12.72
CA VAL A 36 -1.96 2.32 12.44
C VAL A 36 -0.54 1.97 12.86
N ALA A 37 0.34 2.96 13.05
CA ALA A 37 1.77 2.75 13.27
C ALA A 37 2.07 1.78 14.43
N ASN A 38 1.43 1.99 15.59
CA ASN A 38 1.63 1.16 16.77
C ASN A 38 1.08 -0.28 16.67
N SER A 39 0.39 -0.61 15.59
CA SER A 39 -0.07 -1.96 15.27
C SER A 39 0.85 -2.68 14.29
N LEU A 40 1.83 -1.97 13.74
CA LEU A 40 2.91 -2.54 12.96
C LEU A 40 4.04 -2.99 13.86
N GLU A 41 4.63 -4.11 13.52
CA GLU A 41 5.83 -4.60 14.18
C GLU A 41 7.04 -4.43 13.28
N GLY A 42 8.15 -3.95 13.85
CA GLY A 42 9.40 -3.83 13.11
C GLY A 42 10.02 -5.18 12.74
N THR A 43 9.62 -6.26 13.43
CA THR A 43 10.19 -7.60 13.26
C THR A 43 9.52 -8.41 12.15
N ALA A 44 8.24 -8.20 11.89
CA ALA A 44 7.51 -8.86 10.79
C ALA A 44 6.33 -8.02 10.35
N GLY A 45 6.07 -7.99 9.06
CA GLY A 45 4.92 -7.28 8.52
C GLY A 45 4.92 -7.23 7.00
N SER A 46 3.89 -6.57 6.47
CA SER A 46 3.76 -6.34 5.03
C SER A 46 2.95 -5.09 4.74
N ILE A 47 3.30 -4.44 3.65
CA ILE A 47 2.55 -3.34 3.05
C ILE A 47 2.21 -3.73 1.63
N SER A 48 0.95 -3.57 1.26
CA SER A 48 0.46 -3.73 -0.11
C SER A 48 -0.22 -2.44 -0.54
N LEU A 49 0.06 -1.96 -1.74
CA LEU A 49 -0.59 -0.78 -2.29
C LEU A 49 -0.62 -0.82 -3.82
N TRP A 50 -1.53 -0.05 -4.39
CA TRP A 50 -1.53 0.25 -5.82
C TRP A 50 -1.03 1.67 -6.04
N ALA A 51 -0.12 1.82 -7.02
CA ALA A 51 0.41 3.11 -7.40
C ALA A 51 0.47 3.26 -8.92
N LYS A 52 0.26 4.50 -9.37
CA LYS A 52 0.50 4.91 -10.75
C LYS A 52 1.38 6.15 -10.71
N LEU A 53 2.59 6.03 -11.22
CA LEU A 53 3.56 7.12 -11.22
C LEU A 53 3.21 8.18 -12.25
N SER A 54 3.48 9.43 -11.93
CA SER A 54 3.38 10.54 -12.89
C SER A 54 4.51 10.45 -13.92
N THR A 55 4.29 11.01 -15.12
CA THR A 55 5.30 11.06 -16.19
C THR A 55 6.55 11.90 -15.86
N VAL A 56 6.48 12.70 -14.82
CA VAL A 56 7.62 13.45 -14.27
C VAL A 56 7.65 13.15 -12.79
N SER A 57 8.34 12.09 -12.42
CA SER A 57 8.45 11.67 -11.04
C SER A 57 9.63 12.33 -10.35
N THR A 58 9.41 12.65 -9.10
CA THR A 58 10.47 12.98 -8.14
C THR A 58 10.72 11.75 -7.27
N THR A 59 11.90 11.62 -6.70
CA THR A 59 12.11 10.63 -5.65
C THR A 59 11.13 10.89 -4.53
N GLY A 60 10.31 9.89 -4.18
CA GLY A 60 9.25 10.07 -3.17
C GLY A 60 8.83 8.76 -2.54
N ASN A 61 8.41 8.85 -1.27
CA ASN A 61 7.93 7.71 -0.52
C ASN A 61 6.47 7.42 -0.85
N LEU A 62 6.18 6.18 -1.28
CA LEU A 62 4.81 5.70 -1.42
C LEU A 62 4.21 5.36 -0.05
N PHE A 63 5.01 4.69 0.80
CA PHE A 63 4.65 4.38 2.19
C PHE A 63 5.89 4.45 3.07
N ARG A 64 5.70 4.89 4.30
CA ARG A 64 6.76 4.88 5.31
C ARG A 64 6.20 4.63 6.69
N ALA A 65 6.98 3.93 7.54
CA ALA A 65 6.75 3.85 8.98
C ALA A 65 8.08 3.94 9.73
N LYS A 66 8.06 4.57 10.92
CA LYS A 66 9.28 4.97 11.62
C LYS A 66 9.10 4.93 13.14
N VAL A 67 10.17 4.55 13.82
CA VAL A 67 10.45 4.83 15.24
C VAL A 67 11.37 6.04 15.33
N ASP A 68 12.54 5.96 14.69
CA ASP A 68 13.61 6.95 14.69
C ASP A 68 14.46 6.83 13.41
N SER A 69 15.59 7.54 13.35
CA SER A 69 16.51 7.52 12.21
C SER A 69 17.26 6.20 12.02
N ASN A 70 17.23 5.29 12.99
CA ASN A 70 17.90 3.99 12.96
C ASN A 70 16.92 2.81 12.80
N ASN A 71 15.62 3.05 12.97
CA ASN A 71 14.57 2.04 12.94
C ASN A 71 13.38 2.56 12.14
N PHE A 72 13.33 2.21 10.86
CA PHE A 72 12.25 2.57 9.94
C PHE A 72 12.21 1.63 8.75
N PHE A 73 11.12 1.68 8.00
CA PHE A 73 11.05 1.11 6.67
C PHE A 73 10.21 2.00 5.74
N ASN A 74 10.53 1.93 4.45
CA ASN A 74 9.79 2.69 3.44
C ASN A 74 9.80 2.01 2.07
N ILE A 75 8.70 2.17 1.36
CA ILE A 75 8.60 1.89 -0.07
C ILE A 75 8.75 3.22 -0.78
N LEU A 76 9.73 3.33 -1.65
CA LEU A 76 9.99 4.57 -2.39
C LEU A 76 10.27 4.31 -3.87
N TYR A 77 9.89 5.26 -4.70
CA TYR A 77 10.39 5.39 -6.05
C TYR A 77 11.60 6.33 -6.07
N HIS A 78 12.70 5.87 -6.67
CA HIS A 78 13.95 6.63 -6.77
C HIS A 78 14.15 7.12 -8.20
N ALA A 79 13.77 8.36 -8.47
CA ALA A 79 13.63 8.90 -9.81
C ALA A 79 14.93 8.88 -10.63
N SER A 80 16.07 9.28 -10.07
CA SER A 80 17.33 9.35 -10.82
C SER A 80 17.89 7.99 -11.23
N ALA A 81 17.49 6.91 -10.55
CA ALA A 81 17.88 5.54 -10.89
C ALA A 81 16.76 4.77 -11.60
N ASN A 82 15.55 5.34 -11.69
CA ASN A 82 14.35 4.67 -12.18
C ASN A 82 14.11 3.32 -11.45
N GLU A 83 14.10 3.35 -10.12
CA GLU A 83 14.04 2.16 -9.29
C GLU A 83 12.90 2.27 -8.28
N LEU A 84 12.16 1.18 -8.12
CA LEU A 84 11.32 0.96 -6.97
C LEU A 84 12.15 0.26 -5.88
N ARG A 85 12.11 0.79 -4.67
CA ARG A 85 12.90 0.30 -3.55
C ARG A 85 12.04 0.04 -2.34
N PHE A 86 12.35 -1.04 -1.63
CA PHE A 86 11.92 -1.24 -0.25
C PHE A 86 13.16 -1.19 0.65
N ALA A 87 13.27 -0.14 1.44
CA ALA A 87 14.35 0.01 2.40
C ALA A 87 13.85 -0.34 3.81
N TYR A 88 14.65 -1.11 4.53
CA TYR A 88 14.43 -1.52 5.90
C TYR A 88 15.69 -1.21 6.71
N LYS A 89 15.56 -0.32 7.68
CA LYS A 89 16.65 0.05 8.57
C LYS A 89 16.34 -0.42 10.00
N ALA A 90 17.21 -1.20 10.56
CA ALA A 90 17.06 -1.80 11.88
C ALA A 90 18.37 -1.68 12.68
N GLY A 91 18.33 -1.00 13.83
CA GLY A 91 19.51 -0.74 14.65
C GLY A 91 20.64 -0.04 13.88
N GLY A 92 20.30 0.82 12.92
CA GLY A 92 21.24 1.51 12.04
C GLY A 92 21.69 0.73 10.81
N THR A 93 21.48 -0.60 10.74
CA THR A 93 21.77 -1.42 9.54
C THR A 93 20.69 -1.19 8.50
N ASN A 94 21.07 -0.66 7.33
CA ASN A 94 20.16 -0.40 6.24
C ASN A 94 20.27 -1.48 5.15
N LYS A 95 19.15 -2.10 4.77
CA LYS A 95 19.01 -3.07 3.70
C LYS A 95 17.94 -2.63 2.74
N THR A 96 18.17 -2.87 1.45
CA THR A 96 17.26 -2.41 0.41
C THR A 96 17.03 -3.52 -0.61
N ALA A 97 15.78 -3.87 -0.84
CA ALA A 97 15.35 -4.67 -1.97
C ALA A 97 14.97 -3.71 -3.11
N VAL A 98 15.50 -3.95 -4.31
CA VAL A 98 15.42 -3.02 -5.46
C VAL A 98 14.96 -3.74 -6.71
N THR A 99 14.10 -3.09 -7.49
CA THR A 99 13.85 -3.46 -8.89
C THR A 99 14.00 -2.25 -9.79
N SER A 100 14.65 -2.46 -10.94
CA SER A 100 14.81 -1.48 -12.00
C SER A 100 13.75 -1.63 -13.10
N ASP A 101 12.67 -2.37 -12.84
CA ASP A 101 11.55 -2.42 -13.77
C ASP A 101 10.97 -1.01 -13.92
N ALA A 102 10.96 -0.52 -15.15
CA ALA A 102 10.49 0.82 -15.46
C ALA A 102 8.97 0.90 -15.25
N ILE A 103 8.56 1.57 -14.19
CA ILE A 103 7.13 1.86 -13.90
C ILE A 103 6.81 3.35 -14.05
N GLU A 104 7.83 4.17 -14.28
CA GLU A 104 7.65 5.61 -14.48
C GLU A 104 7.12 5.91 -15.87
N GLY A 105 6.06 6.70 -15.91
CA GLY A 105 5.55 7.26 -17.16
C GLY A 105 4.90 6.27 -18.12
N ASP A 106 4.75 5.00 -17.74
CA ASP A 106 4.05 4.00 -18.56
C ASP A 106 2.52 4.17 -18.54
N GLY A 107 2.03 5.04 -17.68
CA GLY A 107 0.62 5.37 -17.55
C GLY A 107 -0.23 4.29 -16.89
N LYS A 108 0.40 3.27 -16.30
CA LYS A 108 -0.28 2.11 -15.74
C LYS A 108 -0.33 2.13 -14.23
N TRP A 109 -1.27 1.36 -13.69
CA TRP A 109 -1.30 1.04 -12.28
C TRP A 109 -0.45 -0.20 -12.00
N HIS A 110 0.33 -0.15 -10.93
CA HIS A 110 1.17 -1.25 -10.47
C HIS A 110 0.80 -1.65 -9.05
N HIS A 111 0.71 -2.96 -8.81
CA HIS A 111 0.57 -3.52 -7.49
C HIS A 111 1.94 -3.72 -6.86
N ILE A 112 2.19 -3.07 -5.75
CA ILE A 112 3.47 -3.07 -5.05
C ILE A 112 3.27 -3.69 -3.67
N VAL A 113 4.09 -4.69 -3.34
CA VAL A 113 4.08 -5.31 -2.01
C VAL A 113 5.49 -5.38 -1.46
N ALA A 114 5.65 -4.92 -0.22
CA ALA A 114 6.85 -5.08 0.56
C ALA A 114 6.56 -5.95 1.78
N THR A 115 7.44 -6.91 2.05
CA THR A 115 7.37 -7.77 3.24
C THR A 115 8.70 -7.77 3.99
N TRP A 116 8.66 -7.93 5.30
CA TRP A 116 9.83 -8.11 6.15
C TRP A 116 9.59 -9.19 7.18
N ASN A 117 10.66 -9.92 7.49
CA ASN A 117 10.67 -10.97 8.50
C ASN A 117 12.07 -11.08 9.11
N ALA A 118 12.24 -10.55 10.31
CA ALA A 118 13.52 -10.57 11.00
C ALA A 118 13.94 -11.98 11.45
N SER A 119 12.99 -12.88 11.69
CA SER A 119 13.31 -14.28 12.08
C SER A 119 13.81 -15.12 10.90
N GLU A 120 13.42 -14.75 9.68
CA GLU A 120 13.92 -15.36 8.44
C GLU A 120 15.09 -14.57 7.84
N ASP A 121 15.47 -13.47 8.49
CA ASP A 121 16.53 -12.54 8.05
C ASP A 121 16.30 -12.02 6.63
N GLU A 122 15.07 -11.67 6.26
CA GLU A 122 14.78 -11.26 4.89
C GLU A 122 13.75 -10.14 4.77
N ILE A 123 13.96 -9.33 3.73
CA ILE A 123 12.96 -8.44 3.16
C ILE A 123 12.71 -8.80 1.69
N LYS A 124 11.47 -8.64 1.24
CA LYS A 124 11.09 -8.92 -0.15
C LYS A 124 10.32 -7.75 -0.75
N LEU A 125 10.53 -7.55 -2.05
CA LEU A 125 9.79 -6.60 -2.87
C LEU A 125 9.13 -7.34 -4.02
N TYR A 126 7.81 -7.15 -4.15
CA TYR A 126 7.01 -7.69 -5.24
C TYR A 126 6.47 -6.52 -6.08
N LEU A 127 6.41 -6.75 -7.39
CA LEU A 127 5.79 -5.86 -8.35
C LEU A 127 4.89 -6.70 -9.26
N ASP A 128 3.62 -6.30 -9.34
CA ASP A 128 2.59 -6.98 -10.14
C ASP A 128 2.55 -8.50 -9.91
N GLY A 129 2.51 -8.88 -8.61
CA GLY A 129 2.46 -10.27 -8.13
C GLY A 129 3.77 -11.05 -8.25
N THR A 130 4.77 -10.50 -8.91
CA THR A 130 6.06 -11.16 -9.12
C THR A 130 7.08 -10.71 -8.09
N LEU A 131 7.76 -11.68 -7.44
CA LEU A 131 8.90 -11.39 -6.58
C LEU A 131 10.05 -10.82 -7.41
N LYS A 132 10.48 -9.60 -7.10
CA LYS A 132 11.55 -8.89 -7.82
C LYS A 132 12.88 -8.93 -7.08
N ALA A 133 12.83 -8.84 -5.75
CA ALA A 133 14.06 -8.83 -4.97
C ALA A 133 13.84 -9.45 -3.59
N THR A 134 14.88 -10.12 -3.09
CA THR A 134 15.03 -10.55 -1.70
C THR A 134 16.38 -10.03 -1.19
N THR A 135 16.40 -9.47 0.01
CA THR A 135 17.63 -8.99 0.65
C THR A 135 17.69 -9.50 2.07
N THR A 136 18.87 -9.92 2.51
CA THR A 136 19.16 -10.52 3.82
C THR A 136 20.22 -9.71 4.59
N GLY A 137 20.54 -10.15 5.79
CA GLY A 137 21.49 -9.50 6.68
C GLY A 137 20.88 -8.31 7.40
N LEU A 138 19.64 -8.48 7.89
CA LEU A 138 18.91 -7.45 8.59
C LEU A 138 19.56 -7.14 9.93
N GLY A 139 19.45 -5.88 10.38
CA GLY A 139 19.80 -5.52 11.76
C GLY A 139 18.68 -5.88 12.74
N THR A 140 18.91 -5.55 14.00
CA THR A 140 17.90 -5.72 15.05
C THR A 140 17.01 -4.48 15.12
N PHE A 141 15.75 -4.63 14.77
CA PHE A 141 14.76 -3.55 14.89
C PHE A 141 14.41 -3.35 16.37
N SER A 142 14.36 -2.09 16.80
CA SER A 142 14.06 -1.73 18.18
C SER A 142 13.09 -0.56 18.25
N GLY A 143 12.31 -0.54 19.33
CA GLY A 143 11.28 0.48 19.56
C GLY A 143 9.94 0.15 18.92
N THR A 144 8.92 0.95 19.27
CA THR A 144 7.56 0.84 18.74
C THR A 144 7.37 1.90 17.67
N LEU A 145 6.87 1.49 16.50
CA LEU A 145 6.55 2.42 15.43
C LEU A 145 5.51 3.43 15.90
N SER A 146 5.79 4.71 15.69
CA SER A 146 4.94 5.83 16.14
C SER A 146 4.47 6.71 14.99
N GLU A 147 5.12 6.62 13.85
CA GLU A 147 4.79 7.38 12.65
C GLU A 147 4.57 6.42 11.48
N ALA A 148 3.49 6.63 10.73
CA ALA A 148 3.23 5.96 9.46
C ALA A 148 2.53 6.92 8.49
N GLY A 149 2.77 6.75 7.19
CA GLY A 149 2.11 7.60 6.21
C GLY A 149 2.32 7.17 4.77
N VAL A 150 1.48 7.75 3.92
CA VAL A 150 1.47 7.56 2.47
C VAL A 150 1.81 8.89 1.79
N GLY A 151 2.67 8.84 0.77
CA GLY A 151 3.09 10.06 0.06
C GLY A 151 4.04 10.97 0.83
N GLN A 152 4.40 10.62 2.05
CA GLN A 152 4.98 11.47 3.05
C GLN A 152 6.51 11.55 2.97
N ASN A 153 7.03 12.77 3.14
CA ASN A 153 8.46 13.00 3.38
C ASN A 153 8.76 13.00 4.88
N LEU A 154 9.28 11.89 5.38
CA LEU A 154 9.80 11.81 6.75
C LEU A 154 11.33 11.83 6.76
N THR A 155 11.97 12.87 6.27
CA THR A 155 13.40 13.23 6.36
C THR A 155 14.38 12.75 5.27
N ASP A 156 14.14 11.65 4.53
CA ASP A 156 15.16 11.08 3.61
C ASP A 156 14.67 10.78 2.19
N GLY A 157 13.51 11.22 1.82
CA GLY A 157 12.93 11.06 0.48
C GLY A 157 11.94 12.16 0.24
N GLY A 158 11.71 12.53 -1.01
CA GLY A 158 10.73 13.54 -1.38
C GLY A 158 9.29 13.09 -1.11
N PHE A 159 8.38 14.00 -1.26
CA PHE A 159 6.97 13.70 -1.38
C PHE A 159 6.70 12.94 -2.67
N TYR A 160 5.82 11.95 -2.62
CA TYR A 160 5.43 11.16 -3.78
C TYR A 160 4.59 11.99 -4.76
N LYS A 161 4.83 11.80 -6.06
CA LYS A 161 4.03 12.40 -7.13
C LYS A 161 3.36 11.32 -7.97
N GLY A 162 2.05 11.28 -7.95
CA GLY A 162 1.27 10.27 -8.68
C GLY A 162 0.06 9.82 -7.90
N TYR A 163 -0.54 8.72 -8.31
CA TYR A 163 -1.77 8.18 -7.72
C TYR A 163 -1.45 7.02 -6.79
N ILE A 164 -2.16 6.94 -5.66
CA ILE A 164 -2.12 5.79 -4.75
C ILE A 164 -3.55 5.38 -4.41
N SER A 165 -3.78 4.07 -4.31
CA SER A 165 -5.04 3.46 -3.90
C SER A 165 -4.80 2.15 -3.17
N ASN A 166 -5.80 1.67 -2.42
CA ASN A 166 -5.84 0.34 -1.82
C ASN A 166 -4.60 -0.01 -0.97
N VAL A 167 -4.27 0.86 -0.01
CA VAL A 167 -3.15 0.64 0.91
C VAL A 167 -3.58 -0.31 2.02
N ALA A 168 -2.98 -1.48 2.08
CA ALA A 168 -3.21 -2.50 3.09
C ALA A 168 -1.96 -2.72 3.94
N VAL A 169 -2.16 -2.75 5.24
CA VAL A 169 -1.12 -2.84 6.27
C VAL A 169 -1.35 -4.10 7.09
N PHE A 170 -0.35 -4.99 7.14
CA PHE A 170 -0.41 -6.26 7.86
C PHE A 170 0.70 -6.32 8.92
N ASN A 171 0.38 -6.82 10.11
CA ASN A 171 1.38 -7.14 11.14
C ASN A 171 1.87 -8.60 11.05
N ARG A 172 1.89 -9.15 9.86
CA ARG A 172 2.52 -10.42 9.50
C ARG A 172 3.20 -10.33 8.13
N THR A 173 4.17 -11.18 7.89
CA THR A 173 4.68 -11.42 6.54
C THR A 173 3.60 -12.17 5.74
N ILE A 174 3.07 -11.55 4.67
CA ILE A 174 2.15 -12.22 3.76
C ILE A 174 2.92 -13.10 2.78
N THR A 175 2.29 -14.20 2.37
CA THR A 175 2.91 -15.17 1.46
C THR A 175 2.81 -14.72 -0.01
N ALA A 176 3.60 -15.32 -0.89
CA ALA A 176 3.46 -15.09 -2.34
C ALA A 176 2.05 -15.44 -2.85
N THR A 177 1.38 -16.43 -2.24
CA THR A 177 -0.01 -16.74 -2.56
C THR A 177 -0.96 -15.61 -2.14
N ASP A 178 -0.74 -15.00 -0.97
CA ASP A 178 -1.51 -13.84 -0.53
C ASP A 178 -1.29 -12.64 -1.49
N VAL A 179 -0.05 -12.42 -1.93
CA VAL A 179 0.29 -11.34 -2.89
C VAL A 179 -0.49 -11.55 -4.19
N LEU A 180 -0.46 -12.74 -4.77
CA LEU A 180 -1.23 -13.07 -5.97
C LEU A 180 -2.73 -12.97 -5.74
N TYR A 181 -3.21 -13.36 -4.56
CA TYR A 181 -4.61 -13.25 -4.19
C TYR A 181 -5.07 -11.79 -4.16
N ILE A 182 -4.30 -10.89 -3.54
CA ILE A 182 -4.60 -9.45 -3.48
C ILE A 182 -4.58 -8.86 -4.88
N GLN A 183 -3.59 -9.21 -5.70
CA GLN A 183 -3.47 -8.70 -7.07
C GLN A 183 -4.53 -9.25 -8.03
N ASN A 184 -4.81 -10.53 -7.99
CA ASN A 184 -5.61 -11.22 -9.03
C ASN A 184 -7.12 -11.13 -8.83
N ARG A 185 -7.61 -10.49 -7.79
CA ARG A 185 -9.04 -10.30 -7.61
C ARG A 185 -9.63 -9.16 -8.44
N SER A 186 -9.09 -9.03 -9.62
CA SER A 186 -9.65 -8.22 -10.66
C SER A 186 -10.21 -9.14 -11.73
N ALA A 187 -11.45 -8.81 -12.14
CA ALA A 187 -12.02 -9.22 -13.41
C ALA A 187 -12.30 -10.72 -13.63
N THR A 188 -13.47 -11.11 -13.26
CA THR A 188 -14.32 -11.81 -14.21
C THR A 188 -15.15 -10.70 -14.90
N ASP A 189 -14.94 -10.51 -16.16
CA ASP A 189 -15.81 -10.02 -17.21
C ASP A 189 -15.81 -8.55 -17.67
N ASP A 190 -15.35 -7.52 -16.93
CA ASP A 190 -15.60 -6.15 -17.40
C ASP A 190 -14.40 -5.19 -17.45
N ALA A 191 -13.17 -5.65 -17.41
CA ALA A 191 -11.98 -4.77 -17.40
C ALA A 191 -11.95 -3.76 -16.23
N LYS A 192 -12.82 -3.89 -15.25
CA LYS A 192 -12.85 -3.07 -14.04
C LYS A 192 -12.20 -3.85 -12.90
N PHE A 193 -11.33 -3.17 -12.18
CA PHE A 193 -10.72 -3.70 -10.98
C PHE A 193 -11.76 -3.74 -9.86
N TYR A 194 -11.97 -4.93 -9.31
CA TYR A 194 -12.71 -5.10 -8.07
C TYR A 194 -11.69 -5.29 -6.97
N PRO A 195 -11.52 -4.33 -6.05
CA PRO A 195 -10.70 -4.58 -4.90
C PRO A 195 -11.26 -5.79 -4.16
N MET A 196 -10.37 -6.68 -3.76
CA MET A 196 -10.75 -7.71 -2.83
C MET A 196 -11.32 -7.08 -1.58
N ASP A 197 -12.36 -7.70 -1.07
CA ASP A 197 -12.62 -7.61 0.35
C ASP A 197 -11.53 -8.38 1.09
N ILE A 198 -10.43 -7.70 1.31
CA ILE A 198 -9.33 -8.21 2.12
C ILE A 198 -9.55 -7.94 3.62
N SER A 199 -10.69 -7.33 3.99
CA SER A 199 -11.02 -7.01 5.38
C SER A 199 -11.00 -8.23 6.31
N ASN A 200 -11.22 -9.42 5.76
CA ASN A 200 -11.16 -10.69 6.51
C ASN A 200 -9.78 -11.38 6.46
N MET A 201 -8.77 -10.78 5.82
CA MET A 201 -7.43 -11.36 5.84
C MET A 201 -6.83 -11.29 7.25
N ALA A 202 -6.27 -12.41 7.70
CA ALA A 202 -5.65 -12.49 9.02
C ALA A 202 -4.54 -11.44 9.18
N ASN A 203 -4.52 -10.78 10.35
CA ASN A 203 -3.52 -9.79 10.71
C ASN A 203 -3.50 -8.51 9.84
N LEU A 204 -4.60 -8.23 9.14
CA LEU A 204 -4.82 -6.92 8.51
C LEU A 204 -5.09 -5.90 9.63
N VAL A 205 -4.24 -4.89 9.76
CA VAL A 205 -4.32 -3.88 10.83
C VAL A 205 -4.79 -2.51 10.36
N GLY A 206 -4.76 -2.26 9.05
CA GLY A 206 -5.32 -1.09 8.39
C GLY A 206 -5.55 -1.35 6.91
N TYR A 207 -6.65 -0.79 6.35
CA TYR A 207 -6.95 -0.88 4.93
C TYR A 207 -7.58 0.40 4.41
N TYR A 208 -6.86 1.15 3.59
CA TYR A 208 -7.26 2.46 3.09
C TYR A 208 -7.53 2.38 1.59
N ARG A 209 -8.80 2.29 1.22
CA ARG A 209 -9.22 2.19 -0.18
C ARG A 209 -9.18 3.52 -0.91
N PHE A 210 -9.30 4.61 -0.17
CA PHE A 210 -9.42 5.98 -0.69
C PHE A 210 -10.67 6.20 -1.54
N GLU A 211 -11.84 5.78 -1.04
CA GLU A 211 -13.11 5.80 -1.75
C GLU A 211 -14.08 6.91 -1.31
N ALA A 212 -13.67 7.79 -0.41
CA ALA A 212 -14.58 8.83 0.12
C ALA A 212 -14.96 9.90 -0.92
N GLY A 213 -14.12 10.14 -1.91
CA GLY A 213 -14.34 11.12 -2.99
C GLY A 213 -14.32 12.58 -2.55
N SER A 214 -14.27 12.85 -1.24
CA SER A 214 -14.20 14.19 -0.68
C SER A 214 -13.79 14.16 0.80
N GLY A 215 -13.49 15.33 1.37
CA GLY A 215 -13.09 15.46 2.77
C GLY A 215 -11.62 15.14 3.01
N THR A 216 -11.24 15.12 4.29
CA THR A 216 -9.85 14.99 4.75
C THR A 216 -9.58 13.70 5.52
N THR A 217 -10.51 12.75 5.53
CA THR A 217 -10.37 11.48 6.24
C THR A 217 -10.07 10.34 5.28
N ALA A 218 -8.99 9.63 5.52
CA ALA A 218 -8.71 8.33 4.92
C ALA A 218 -9.35 7.24 5.79
N PHE A 219 -10.54 6.78 5.41
CA PHE A 219 -11.28 5.79 6.20
C PHE A 219 -10.60 4.43 6.18
N ASP A 220 -10.47 3.82 7.37
CA ASP A 220 -9.99 2.46 7.54
C ASP A 220 -11.11 1.46 7.27
N SER A 221 -10.97 0.68 6.22
CA SER A 221 -11.89 -0.37 5.80
C SER A 221 -11.56 -1.75 6.39
N SER A 222 -10.53 -1.86 7.23
CA SER A 222 -10.17 -3.13 7.90
C SER A 222 -11.10 -3.49 9.06
N GLY A 223 -11.90 -2.54 9.52
CA GLY A 223 -12.73 -2.69 10.71
C GLY A 223 -12.04 -2.36 12.04
N ASN A 224 -10.76 -1.98 12.02
CA ASN A 224 -10.00 -1.65 13.23
C ASN A 224 -10.16 -0.18 13.68
N GLY A 225 -10.86 0.66 12.88
CA GLY A 225 -11.16 2.05 13.21
C GLY A 225 -9.96 3.01 13.20
N LYS A 226 -8.90 2.66 12.49
CA LYS A 226 -7.64 3.42 12.43
C LYS A 226 -7.64 4.40 11.26
N ASN A 227 -8.60 5.31 11.23
CA ASN A 227 -8.70 6.31 10.17
C ASN A 227 -7.46 7.19 10.12
N GLY A 228 -6.99 7.48 8.89
CA GLY A 228 -5.92 8.45 8.63
C GLY A 228 -6.46 9.83 8.29
N THR A 229 -5.55 10.78 8.17
CA THR A 229 -5.85 12.19 7.86
C THR A 229 -5.08 12.63 6.60
N LEU A 230 -5.78 13.23 5.65
CA LEU A 230 -5.17 13.86 4.50
C LEU A 230 -4.50 15.18 4.93
N VAL A 231 -3.21 15.31 4.64
CA VAL A 231 -2.41 16.51 4.93
C VAL A 231 -2.19 17.28 3.64
N ASN A 232 -2.41 18.60 3.67
CA ASN A 232 -2.33 19.49 2.52
C ASN A 232 -3.19 19.08 1.32
N THR A 233 -4.25 18.31 1.60
CA THR A 233 -5.35 17.98 0.66
C THR A 233 -4.94 17.31 -0.65
N PRO A 234 -4.35 16.09 -0.62
CA PRO A 234 -4.26 15.28 -1.82
C PRO A 234 -5.59 15.20 -2.55
N THR A 235 -5.55 15.24 -3.87
CA THR A 235 -6.77 15.36 -4.68
C THR A 235 -7.46 14.02 -4.82
N TRP A 236 -8.74 13.93 -4.46
CA TRP A 236 -9.61 12.82 -4.83
C TRP A 236 -9.76 12.74 -6.34
N ASN A 237 -9.45 11.61 -6.92
CA ASN A 237 -9.43 11.43 -8.38
C ASN A 237 -10.15 10.13 -8.76
N ASN A 238 -10.88 10.14 -9.86
CA ASN A 238 -11.61 8.98 -10.37
C ASN A 238 -10.77 8.07 -11.30
N THR A 239 -9.46 8.23 -11.30
CA THR A 239 -8.52 7.29 -11.91
C THR A 239 -8.25 6.16 -10.91
N THR A 240 -8.67 4.95 -11.21
CA THR A 240 -8.58 3.81 -10.30
C THR A 240 -7.73 2.67 -10.87
N PRO A 241 -7.22 1.76 -10.04
CA PRO A 241 -6.47 0.61 -10.51
C PRO A 241 -7.25 -0.18 -11.57
N THR A 242 -6.54 -0.54 -12.64
CA THR A 242 -7.04 -1.40 -13.71
C THR A 242 -6.07 -2.55 -13.93
N LYS A 243 -6.55 -3.72 -14.32
CA LYS A 243 -5.67 -4.82 -14.70
C LYS A 243 -4.93 -4.45 -15.99
N ASN A 244 -3.61 -4.56 -15.98
CA ASN A 244 -2.76 -4.39 -17.16
C ASN A 244 -2.82 -5.62 -18.07
#